data_5855d0d79cffa57e0f74a4f4f7d6a105
#
_entry.id   5855d0d79cffa57e0f74a4f4f7d6a105
#
_cell.length_a   1.000
_cell.length_b   1.000
_cell.length_c   1.000
_cell.angle_alpha   90.00
_cell.angle_beta   90.00
_cell.angle_gamma   90.00
#
_symmetry.space_group_name_H-M   'P 1'
#
loop_
_entity.id
_entity.type
_entity.pdbx_description
1 polymer ?
#
loop_
_entity_poly.entity_id
_entity_poly.type
_entity_poly.pdbx_seq_one_letter_code
_entity_poly.pdbx_strand_id
1 'polypeptide(L)'
;LDVDLSGERAVVVGNGNVALDVARILVTDPDELAKTDIADHALAKLRESNISEVVLLGRRGVAQAAYTNSEFLALGDVDGVDVVIDPDELVLDPASEAAQSDDTLDSTIATKVRLAREFAERPQTPGNKRIVFRFLTSPVEIAGDGEVATLTCVRNAYADATGTVAV
;
A
#
# COMPACT_ATOMS: atom_id res chain seq x y z
N LEU A 1 3.16 -18.75 -14.92
CA LEU A 1 4.20 -17.96 -14.26
C LEU A 1 4.40 -18.55 -12.87
N ASP A 2 5.61 -18.98 -12.55
CA ASP A 2 5.93 -19.44 -11.20
C ASP A 2 6.44 -18.22 -10.42
N VAL A 3 5.80 -17.92 -9.29
CA VAL A 3 6.16 -16.80 -8.42
C VAL A 3 6.68 -17.37 -7.12
N ASP A 4 7.86 -16.93 -6.71
CA ASP A 4 8.44 -17.29 -5.43
C ASP A 4 7.83 -16.43 -4.31
N LEU A 5 7.20 -17.07 -3.34
CA LEU A 5 6.60 -16.46 -2.15
C LEU A 5 7.27 -16.93 -0.86
N SER A 6 8.51 -17.43 -0.94
CA SER A 6 9.26 -17.92 0.21
C SER A 6 9.81 -16.81 1.11
N GLY A 7 9.96 -15.59 0.58
CA GLY A 7 10.36 -14.41 1.35
C GLY A 7 9.25 -13.92 2.28
N GLU A 8 9.60 -13.19 3.32
CA GLU A 8 8.64 -12.66 4.29
C GLU A 8 7.98 -11.35 3.83
N ARG A 9 8.57 -10.67 2.83
CA ARG A 9 8.12 -9.36 2.36
C ARG A 9 7.95 -9.34 0.85
N ALA A 10 6.80 -8.83 0.39
CA ALA A 10 6.58 -8.45 -0.99
C ALA A 10 6.55 -6.93 -1.13
N VAL A 11 7.08 -6.41 -2.24
CA VAL A 11 7.00 -4.99 -2.57
C VAL A 11 6.22 -4.82 -3.88
N VAL A 12 5.17 -4.01 -3.84
CA VAL A 12 4.36 -3.66 -4.99
C VAL A 12 4.62 -2.21 -5.37
N VAL A 13 5.11 -2.00 -6.59
CA VAL A 13 5.39 -0.65 -7.11
C VAL A 13 4.11 -0.07 -7.73
N GLY A 14 3.50 0.86 -7.03
CA GLY A 14 2.22 1.48 -7.38
C GLY A 14 1.22 1.40 -6.22
N ASN A 15 0.21 2.27 -6.26
CA ASN A 15 -0.85 2.33 -5.26
C ASN A 15 -2.24 2.54 -5.91
N GLY A 16 -2.50 1.88 -7.02
CA GLY A 16 -3.86 1.79 -7.61
C GLY A 16 -4.61 0.57 -7.08
N ASN A 17 -5.88 0.39 -7.50
CA ASN A 17 -6.73 -0.71 -7.06
C ASN A 17 -6.09 -2.10 -7.29
N VAL A 18 -5.42 -2.30 -8.43
CA VAL A 18 -4.71 -3.57 -8.70
C VAL A 18 -3.62 -3.85 -7.66
N ALA A 19 -2.90 -2.82 -7.23
CA ALA A 19 -1.88 -2.98 -6.19
C ALA A 19 -2.50 -3.36 -4.83
N LEU A 20 -3.66 -2.79 -4.51
CA LEU A 20 -4.41 -3.14 -3.30
C LEU A 20 -4.93 -4.59 -3.39
N ASP A 21 -5.43 -5.03 -4.54
CA ASP A 21 -5.88 -6.41 -4.76
C ASP A 21 -4.74 -7.41 -4.59
N VAL A 22 -3.58 -7.14 -5.18
CA VAL A 22 -2.38 -7.98 -5.01
C VAL A 22 -1.98 -8.05 -3.54
N ALA A 23 -1.93 -6.90 -2.84
CA ALA A 23 -1.59 -6.87 -1.43
C ALA A 23 -2.58 -7.69 -0.59
N ARG A 24 -3.88 -7.49 -0.81
CA ARG A 24 -4.95 -8.23 -0.12
C ARG A 24 -4.82 -9.72 -0.29
N ILE A 25 -4.63 -10.21 -1.52
CA ILE A 25 -4.49 -11.65 -1.80
C ILE A 25 -3.28 -12.25 -1.10
N LEU A 26 -2.14 -11.55 -1.06
CA LEU A 26 -0.91 -12.04 -0.44
C LEU A 26 -0.99 -12.14 1.08
N VAL A 27 -1.82 -11.33 1.74
CA VAL A 27 -1.95 -11.33 3.20
C VAL A 27 -3.20 -12.03 3.72
N THR A 28 -4.23 -12.21 2.91
CA THR A 28 -5.46 -12.91 3.34
C THR A 28 -5.17 -14.36 3.68
N ASP A 29 -5.84 -14.87 4.72
CA ASP A 29 -5.75 -16.28 5.10
C ASP A 29 -6.15 -17.17 3.91
N PRO A 30 -5.32 -18.15 3.52
CA PRO A 30 -5.64 -19.07 2.44
C PRO A 30 -6.95 -19.84 2.63
N ASP A 31 -7.40 -20.08 3.85
CA ASP A 31 -8.68 -20.74 4.12
C ASP A 31 -9.88 -19.82 3.85
N GLU A 32 -9.71 -18.51 3.98
CA GLU A 32 -10.71 -17.53 3.52
C GLU A 32 -10.71 -17.43 1.99
N LEU A 33 -9.54 -17.42 1.35
CA LEU A 33 -9.43 -17.44 -0.11
C LEU A 33 -10.02 -18.70 -0.73
N ALA A 34 -9.91 -19.85 -0.06
CA ALA A 34 -10.50 -21.12 -0.52
C ALA A 34 -12.03 -21.11 -0.63
N LYS A 35 -12.70 -20.12 0.00
CA LYS A 35 -14.15 -19.92 -0.10
C LYS A 35 -14.57 -19.13 -1.35
N THR A 36 -13.59 -18.65 -2.11
CA THR A 36 -13.80 -17.87 -3.34
C THR A 36 -13.58 -18.74 -4.58
N ASP A 37 -13.65 -18.14 -5.75
CA ASP A 37 -13.35 -18.79 -7.03
C ASP A 37 -11.87 -18.77 -7.42
N ILE A 38 -10.96 -18.62 -6.44
CA ILE A 38 -9.52 -18.65 -6.65
C ILE A 38 -9.08 -19.97 -7.29
N ALA A 39 -8.16 -19.90 -8.26
CA ALA A 39 -7.65 -21.09 -8.92
C ALA A 39 -6.84 -21.99 -7.96
N ASP A 40 -7.05 -23.30 -7.99
CA ASP A 40 -6.43 -24.27 -7.07
C ASP A 40 -4.90 -24.16 -7.03
N HIS A 41 -4.26 -23.95 -8.18
CA HIS A 41 -2.80 -23.82 -8.25
C HIS A 41 -2.28 -22.53 -7.58
N ALA A 42 -3.05 -21.44 -7.61
CA ALA A 42 -2.73 -20.20 -6.93
C ALA A 42 -2.92 -20.34 -5.41
N LEU A 43 -4.03 -20.98 -5.00
CA LEU A 43 -4.29 -21.27 -3.59
C LEU A 43 -3.20 -22.16 -2.98
N ALA A 44 -2.74 -23.19 -3.71
CA ALA A 44 -1.65 -24.05 -3.25
C ALA A 44 -0.36 -23.24 -2.99
N LYS A 45 -0.01 -22.32 -3.88
CA LYS A 45 1.16 -21.42 -3.69
C LYS A 45 1.00 -20.48 -2.50
N LEU A 46 -0.20 -19.92 -2.31
CA LEU A 46 -0.46 -19.04 -1.18
C LEU A 46 -0.43 -19.77 0.17
N ARG A 47 -0.78 -21.06 0.21
CA ARG A 47 -0.64 -21.91 1.41
C ARG A 47 0.82 -22.16 1.82
N GLU A 48 1.74 -22.10 0.86
CA GLU A 48 3.18 -22.25 1.08
C GLU A 48 3.89 -20.89 1.27
N SER A 49 3.15 -19.80 1.17
CA SER A 49 3.71 -18.45 1.25
C SER A 49 4.16 -18.07 2.66
N ASN A 50 5.36 -17.50 2.77
CA ASN A 50 5.88 -16.90 3.98
C ASN A 50 5.63 -15.40 4.09
N ILE A 51 4.93 -14.80 3.11
CA ILE A 51 4.65 -13.36 3.11
C ILE A 51 3.84 -12.98 4.35
N SER A 52 4.43 -12.14 5.18
CA SER A 52 3.84 -11.52 6.36
C SER A 52 3.66 -10.01 6.21
N GLU A 53 4.35 -9.41 5.24
CA GLU A 53 4.29 -7.98 4.97
C GLU A 53 4.25 -7.69 3.47
N VAL A 54 3.33 -6.82 3.06
CA VAL A 54 3.30 -6.29 1.69
C VAL A 54 3.48 -4.77 1.76
N VAL A 55 4.51 -4.26 1.08
CA VAL A 55 4.80 -2.82 1.02
C VAL A 55 4.30 -2.26 -0.31
N LEU A 56 3.42 -1.26 -0.26
CA LEU A 56 2.90 -0.55 -1.43
C LEU A 56 3.64 0.78 -1.60
N LEU A 57 4.31 0.96 -2.74
CA LEU A 57 5.07 2.18 -3.02
C LEU A 57 4.28 3.16 -3.89
N GLY A 58 4.02 4.35 -3.38
CA GLY A 58 3.44 5.47 -4.10
C GLY A 58 4.45 6.59 -4.30
N ARG A 59 4.79 6.93 -5.55
CA ARG A 59 5.73 8.03 -5.83
C ARG A 59 5.21 9.41 -5.44
N ARG A 60 3.89 9.58 -5.36
CA ARG A 60 3.22 10.81 -4.94
C ARG A 60 2.62 10.63 -3.54
N GLY A 61 2.07 11.70 -3.00
CA GLY A 61 1.41 11.68 -1.70
C GLY A 61 0.02 11.07 -1.72
N VAL A 62 -0.59 11.02 -0.54
CA VAL A 62 -1.89 10.40 -0.30
C VAL A 62 -3.02 11.03 -1.14
N ALA A 63 -3.02 12.36 -1.33
CA ALA A 63 -4.02 13.05 -2.13
C ALA A 63 -4.05 12.59 -3.59
N GLN A 64 -2.90 12.22 -4.16
CA GLN A 64 -2.74 11.76 -5.53
C GLN A 64 -2.73 10.22 -5.66
N ALA A 65 -3.01 9.48 -4.60
CA ALA A 65 -3.07 8.04 -4.67
C ALA A 65 -4.18 7.57 -5.64
N ALA A 66 -3.88 6.54 -6.43
CA ALA A 66 -4.73 6.12 -7.54
C ALA A 66 -5.83 5.13 -7.14
N TYR A 67 -5.79 4.60 -5.92
CA TYR A 67 -6.85 3.72 -5.41
C TYR A 67 -8.16 4.47 -5.15
N THR A 68 -9.27 3.76 -5.19
CA THR A 68 -10.59 4.27 -4.77
C THR A 68 -10.75 4.18 -3.25
N ASN A 69 -11.57 5.05 -2.69
CA ASN A 69 -11.82 5.05 -1.23
C ASN A 69 -12.47 3.75 -0.75
N SER A 70 -13.33 3.13 -1.58
CA SER A 70 -13.97 1.85 -1.25
C SER A 70 -12.96 0.70 -1.13
N GLU A 71 -12.05 0.57 -2.10
CA GLU A 71 -11.01 -0.47 -2.05
C GLU A 71 -10.03 -0.24 -0.90
N PHE A 72 -9.68 1.03 -0.65
CA PHE A 72 -8.80 1.36 0.46
C PHE A 72 -9.43 1.07 1.81
N LEU A 73 -10.71 1.43 2.00
CA LEU A 73 -11.45 1.14 3.23
C LEU A 73 -11.55 -0.37 3.48
N ALA A 74 -11.82 -1.16 2.42
CA ALA A 74 -11.97 -2.60 2.51
C ALA A 74 -10.70 -3.34 2.98
N LEU A 75 -9.51 -2.74 2.84
CA LEU A 75 -8.30 -3.33 3.42
C LEU A 75 -8.34 -3.39 4.95
N GLY A 76 -9.04 -2.45 5.57
CA GLY A 76 -9.19 -2.41 7.03
C GLY A 76 -10.13 -3.46 7.61
N ASP A 77 -10.85 -4.20 6.76
CA ASP A 77 -11.80 -5.24 7.12
C ASP A 77 -11.22 -6.66 6.90
N VAL A 78 -9.95 -6.76 6.49
CA VAL A 78 -9.29 -8.06 6.30
C VAL A 78 -8.85 -8.61 7.67
N ASP A 79 -9.41 -9.74 8.04
CA ASP A 79 -9.09 -10.39 9.32
C ASP A 79 -7.61 -10.76 9.44
N GLY A 80 -7.01 -10.48 10.60
CA GLY A 80 -5.60 -10.79 10.87
C GLY A 80 -4.59 -9.93 10.09
N VAL A 81 -5.02 -8.77 9.58
CA VAL A 81 -4.17 -7.86 8.79
C VAL A 81 -4.25 -6.44 9.34
N ASP A 82 -3.10 -5.81 9.53
CA ASP A 82 -2.99 -4.40 9.89
C ASP A 82 -2.61 -3.57 8.66
N VAL A 83 -3.31 -2.47 8.43
CA VAL A 83 -2.92 -1.42 7.47
C VAL A 83 -2.03 -0.44 8.21
N VAL A 84 -0.79 -0.28 7.76
CA VAL A 84 0.23 0.53 8.41
C VAL A 84 0.61 1.71 7.51
N ILE A 85 0.51 2.91 8.06
CA ILE A 85 0.90 4.14 7.39
C ILE A 85 1.72 4.97 8.39
N ASP A 86 2.88 5.45 7.96
CA ASP A 86 3.64 6.41 8.76
C ASP A 86 2.94 7.78 8.69
N PRO A 87 2.51 8.36 9.82
CA PRO A 87 1.90 9.70 9.83
C PRO A 87 2.76 10.77 9.16
N ASP A 88 4.08 10.65 9.24
CA ASP A 88 5.03 11.61 8.63
C ASP A 88 5.03 11.54 7.09
N GLU A 89 4.44 10.51 6.50
CA GLU A 89 4.28 10.36 5.05
C GLU A 89 2.94 10.92 4.54
N LEU A 90 2.03 11.35 5.43
CA LEU A 90 0.74 11.93 5.07
C LEU A 90 0.82 13.42 4.77
N VAL A 91 1.89 13.82 4.08
CA VAL A 91 2.11 15.19 3.62
C VAL A 91 1.27 15.49 2.39
N LEU A 92 0.51 16.58 2.42
CA LEU A 92 -0.21 17.06 1.26
C LEU A 92 0.68 17.96 0.40
N ASP A 93 0.40 17.98 -0.89
CA ASP A 93 0.95 19.02 -1.78
C ASP A 93 0.36 20.39 -1.43
N PRO A 94 1.04 21.51 -1.76
CA PRO A 94 0.60 22.84 -1.34
C PRO A 94 -0.80 23.24 -1.81
N ALA A 95 -1.22 22.76 -2.99
CA ALA A 95 -2.57 23.06 -3.50
C ALA A 95 -3.66 22.30 -2.71
N SER A 96 -3.42 21.02 -2.42
CA SER A 96 -4.32 20.20 -1.59
C SER A 96 -4.38 20.72 -0.16
N GLU A 97 -3.25 21.17 0.40
CA GLU A 97 -3.21 21.75 1.74
C GLU A 97 -3.97 23.07 1.83
N ALA A 98 -3.81 23.96 0.84
CA ALA A 98 -4.57 25.20 0.74
C ALA A 98 -6.07 24.93 0.59
N ALA A 99 -6.46 24.01 -0.32
CA ALA A 99 -7.85 23.64 -0.52
C ALA A 99 -8.48 23.00 0.72
N GLN A 100 -7.73 22.24 1.50
CA GLN A 100 -8.18 21.70 2.78
C GLN A 100 -8.41 22.82 3.80
N SER A 101 -7.52 23.81 3.86
CA SER A 101 -7.63 24.93 4.77
C SER A 101 -8.83 25.84 4.44
N ASP A 102 -9.14 25.99 3.17
CA ASP A 102 -10.25 26.81 2.65
C ASP A 102 -11.58 26.03 2.55
N ASP A 103 -11.62 24.77 3.00
CA ASP A 103 -12.77 23.86 2.90
C ASP A 103 -13.29 23.67 1.43
N THR A 104 -12.37 23.74 0.47
CA THR A 104 -12.64 23.56 -0.96
C THR A 104 -12.04 22.29 -1.56
N LEU A 105 -11.40 21.43 -0.72
CA LEU A 105 -10.82 20.18 -1.18
C LEU A 105 -11.91 19.24 -1.71
N ASP A 106 -11.64 18.64 -2.87
CA ASP A 106 -12.54 17.62 -3.44
C ASP A 106 -12.90 16.55 -2.39
N SER A 107 -14.18 16.24 -2.28
CA SER A 107 -14.70 15.35 -1.24
C SER A 107 -14.12 13.93 -1.30
N THR A 108 -13.76 13.44 -2.49
CA THR A 108 -13.13 12.14 -2.68
C THR A 108 -11.70 12.16 -2.13
N ILE A 109 -10.96 13.25 -2.38
CA ILE A 109 -9.61 13.45 -1.85
C ILE A 109 -9.65 13.64 -0.33
N ALA A 110 -10.57 14.47 0.16
CA ALA A 110 -10.75 14.70 1.60
C ALA A 110 -11.04 13.38 2.34
N THR A 111 -11.92 12.54 1.79
CA THR A 111 -12.21 11.21 2.33
C THR A 111 -10.99 10.31 2.33
N LYS A 112 -10.22 10.29 1.24
CA LYS A 112 -8.97 9.51 1.13
C LYS A 112 -7.94 9.88 2.21
N VAL A 113 -7.71 11.18 2.38
CA VAL A 113 -6.79 11.71 3.40
C VAL A 113 -7.26 11.35 4.81
N ARG A 114 -8.57 11.50 5.09
CA ARG A 114 -9.15 11.14 6.37
C ARG A 114 -8.98 9.65 6.67
N LEU A 115 -9.31 8.76 5.73
CA LEU A 115 -9.13 7.31 5.89
C LEU A 115 -7.66 6.93 6.15
N ALA A 116 -6.73 7.58 5.43
CA ALA A 116 -5.30 7.32 5.63
C ALA A 116 -4.83 7.74 7.03
N ARG A 117 -5.32 8.86 7.56
CA ARG A 117 -5.05 9.29 8.94
C ARG A 117 -5.65 8.32 9.97
N GLU A 118 -6.88 7.87 9.75
CA GLU A 118 -7.52 6.87 10.60
C GLU A 118 -6.73 5.56 10.64
N PHE A 119 -6.21 5.08 9.51
CA PHE A 119 -5.34 3.89 9.47
C PHE A 119 -4.01 4.13 10.18
N ALA A 120 -3.39 5.32 10.00
CA ALA A 120 -2.13 5.66 10.66
C ALA A 120 -2.23 5.68 12.19
N GLU A 121 -3.42 5.98 12.72
CA GLU A 121 -3.70 6.04 14.17
C GLU A 121 -4.10 4.67 14.75
N ARG A 122 -4.42 3.66 13.92
CA ARG A 122 -4.81 2.34 14.42
C ARG A 122 -3.63 1.64 15.09
N PRO A 123 -3.84 1.06 16.28
CA PRO A 123 -2.80 0.23 16.90
C PRO A 123 -2.56 -1.04 16.08
N GLN A 124 -1.31 -1.45 15.97
CA GLN A 124 -0.96 -2.71 15.35
C GLN A 124 -1.19 -3.87 16.32
N THR A 125 -1.68 -4.99 15.81
CA THR A 125 -1.94 -6.21 16.57
C THR A 125 -0.75 -7.17 16.43
N PRO A 126 -0.09 -7.59 17.51
CA PRO A 126 0.98 -8.56 17.44
C PRO A 126 0.53 -9.87 16.77
N GLY A 127 1.28 -10.30 15.77
CA GLY A 127 1.00 -11.52 15.00
C GLY A 127 0.18 -11.31 13.74
N ASN A 128 -0.43 -10.15 13.55
CA ASN A 128 -1.09 -9.84 12.30
C ASN A 128 -0.07 -9.68 11.16
N LYS A 129 -0.49 -10.04 9.94
CA LYS A 129 0.20 -9.64 8.71
C LYS A 129 0.00 -8.14 8.48
N ARG A 130 0.82 -7.53 7.62
CA ARG A 130 0.79 -6.08 7.41
C ARG A 130 0.72 -5.70 5.94
N ILE A 131 -0.10 -4.68 5.65
CA ILE A 131 -0.03 -3.91 4.40
C ILE A 131 0.52 -2.53 4.75
N VAL A 132 1.74 -2.24 4.30
CA VAL A 132 2.46 -0.99 4.61
C VAL A 132 2.41 -0.07 3.41
N PHE A 133 1.82 1.09 3.57
CA PHE A 133 1.84 2.15 2.55
C PHE A 133 3.06 3.04 2.74
N ARG A 134 3.78 3.30 1.66
CA ARG A 134 4.88 4.24 1.58
C ARG A 134 4.54 5.28 0.52
N PHE A 135 4.21 6.48 0.96
CA PHE A 135 3.96 7.62 0.10
C PHE A 135 5.25 8.39 -0.17
N LEU A 136 5.25 9.20 -1.25
CA LEU A 136 6.42 9.98 -1.67
C LEU A 136 7.70 9.13 -1.76
N THR A 137 7.57 7.90 -2.26
CA THR A 137 8.67 6.94 -2.31
C THR A 137 8.79 6.35 -3.71
N SER A 138 9.98 6.44 -4.30
CA SER A 138 10.31 5.86 -5.61
C SER A 138 11.41 4.81 -5.49
N PRO A 139 11.25 3.62 -6.11
CA PRO A 139 12.33 2.66 -6.23
C PRO A 139 13.36 3.17 -7.25
N VAL A 140 14.64 2.98 -6.96
CA VAL A 140 15.75 3.41 -7.84
C VAL A 140 16.70 2.27 -8.20
N GLU A 141 16.77 1.21 -7.39
CA GLU A 141 17.65 0.09 -7.67
C GLU A 141 17.07 -1.20 -7.08
N ILE A 142 17.20 -2.28 -7.84
CA ILE A 142 16.92 -3.65 -7.40
C ILE A 142 18.25 -4.40 -7.44
N ALA A 143 18.65 -5.03 -6.32
CA ALA A 143 19.87 -5.79 -6.24
C ALA A 143 19.63 -7.18 -5.62
N GLY A 144 20.47 -8.15 -6.02
CA GLY A 144 20.45 -9.53 -5.55
C GLY A 144 21.27 -10.42 -6.46
N ASP A 145 21.45 -11.67 -6.08
CA ASP A 145 22.16 -12.69 -6.85
C ASP A 145 21.19 -13.82 -7.25
N GLY A 146 20.58 -13.67 -8.45
CA GLY A 146 19.56 -14.59 -8.97
C GLY A 146 18.15 -14.38 -8.38
N GLU A 147 18.03 -13.77 -7.24
CA GLU A 147 16.78 -13.38 -6.57
C GLU A 147 16.87 -11.94 -6.03
N VAL A 148 15.74 -11.31 -5.78
CA VAL A 148 15.71 -9.95 -5.23
C VAL A 148 16.04 -9.97 -3.74
N ALA A 149 17.19 -9.40 -3.36
CA ALA A 149 17.59 -9.27 -1.97
C ALA A 149 17.26 -7.89 -1.39
N THR A 150 17.41 -6.82 -2.20
CA THR A 150 17.17 -5.45 -1.76
C THR A 150 16.49 -4.62 -2.85
N LEU A 151 15.65 -3.67 -2.39
CA LEU A 151 15.09 -2.61 -3.20
C LEU A 151 15.48 -1.28 -2.56
N THR A 152 16.35 -0.53 -3.24
CA THR A 152 16.72 0.82 -2.80
C THR A 152 15.65 1.81 -3.24
N CYS A 153 15.17 2.62 -2.31
CA CYS A 153 14.18 3.64 -2.55
C CYS A 153 14.70 5.02 -2.15
N VAL A 154 14.17 6.04 -2.81
CA VAL A 154 14.40 7.45 -2.45
C VAL A 154 13.11 8.10 -2.01
N ARG A 155 13.19 9.05 -1.10
CA ARG A 155 12.07 9.87 -0.69
C ARG A 155 11.92 11.02 -1.67
N ASN A 156 10.73 11.20 -2.21
CA ASN A 156 10.40 12.29 -3.12
C ASN A 156 9.95 13.53 -2.32
N ALA A 157 10.12 14.69 -2.92
CA ALA A 157 9.53 15.93 -2.44
C ALA A 157 8.63 16.55 -3.51
N TYR A 158 7.66 17.36 -3.12
CA TYR A 158 6.88 18.11 -4.08
C TYR A 158 7.74 19.20 -4.73
N ALA A 159 7.76 19.19 -6.07
CA ALA A 159 8.53 20.16 -6.86
C ALA A 159 7.73 21.44 -7.14
N ASP A 160 6.39 21.35 -7.13
CA ASP A 160 5.47 22.45 -7.38
C ASP A 160 4.18 22.32 -6.57
N ALA A 161 3.30 23.32 -6.70
CA ALA A 161 2.03 23.37 -5.99
C ALA A 161 0.99 22.35 -6.50
N THR A 162 1.22 21.72 -7.66
CA THR A 162 0.24 20.83 -8.32
C THR A 162 0.44 19.35 -8.00
N GLY A 163 1.36 19.05 -7.08
CA GLY A 163 1.66 17.66 -6.68
C GLY A 163 2.63 16.93 -7.60
N THR A 164 3.35 17.66 -8.49
CA THR A 164 4.51 17.13 -9.20
C THR A 164 5.61 16.81 -8.19
N VAL A 165 6.27 15.67 -8.33
CA VAL A 165 7.33 15.26 -7.41
C VAL A 165 8.69 15.25 -8.11
N ALA A 166 9.71 15.64 -7.35
CA ALA A 166 11.12 15.44 -7.69
C ALA A 166 11.69 14.28 -6.87
N VAL A 167 12.60 13.54 -7.48
CA VAL A 167 13.36 12.45 -6.87
C VAL A 167 14.69 12.99 -6.37
#